data_62cbbac969c1c9ebb274a9aeeb2f2f5f
#
_entry.id   62cbbac969c1c9ebb274a9aeeb2f2f5f
#
_cell.length_a   1.000
_cell.length_b   1.000
_cell.length_c   1.000
_cell.angle_alpha   90.00
_cell.angle_beta   90.00
_cell.angle_gamma   90.00
#
_symmetry.space_group_name_H-M   'P 1'
#
loop_
_entity.id
_entity.type
_entity.pdbx_description
1 polymer ?
#
loop_
_entity_poly.entity_id
_entity_poly.type
_entity_poly.pdbx_seq_one_letter_code
_entity_poly.pdbx_strand_id
1 'polypeptide(L)'
;MSNSRTADMAGRFCDEDFGIHLICGVLSVVVTGTGYEPVDAARLSDVLADRFVSIRADHPLRVAVDGPRAASPIALARNLLEPLRARGRVAEIIDAETFWRDASLRYEWGRTDLEAFAYHWLDADALRREVLSPLGPGGSSRFLPALRDPATNRSVRAAPIPVPPNAIVLIAGELLLGRGLPFDYTVHLAVDSGARQRLTPPEWQWTLPAHDSYDRTVRPAELADIVVRYNDPRHPAMRIGQPDQISPDNQQSMR
;
A
#
# COMPACT_ATOMS: atom_id res chain seq x y z
N MET A 1 40.68 59.63 14.14
CA MET A 1 41.64 58.53 14.29
C MET A 1 40.88 57.40 14.88
N SER A 2 40.57 56.54 14.06
CA SER A 2 40.97 55.20 13.82
C SER A 2 39.86 54.20 14.10
N ASN A 3 39.43 53.63 13.24
CA ASN A 3 39.63 52.40 12.46
C ASN A 3 38.80 51.23 12.96
N SER A 4 37.77 51.01 12.22
CA SER A 4 36.92 49.83 12.21
C SER A 4 37.61 48.67 11.47
N ARG A 5 37.50 47.47 11.98
CA ARG A 5 37.59 46.24 11.21
C ARG A 5 36.57 45.25 11.78
N THR A 6 35.44 45.14 11.16
CA THR A 6 34.58 44.02 11.23
C THR A 6 34.93 43.09 10.07
N ALA A 7 35.50 41.94 10.39
CA ALA A 7 35.80 40.90 9.42
C ALA A 7 34.58 39.98 9.22
N ASP A 8 34.25 39.90 8.01
CA ASP A 8 33.53 38.91 7.22
C ASP A 8 33.78 37.46 7.68
N MET A 9 32.71 36.76 8.00
CA MET A 9 32.62 35.30 8.08
C MET A 9 31.25 34.82 7.57
N ALA A 10 31.00 35.06 6.28
CA ALA A 10 29.98 34.30 5.57
C ALA A 10 30.64 33.10 4.92
N GLY A 11 30.77 32.03 5.69
CA GLY A 11 31.18 30.70 5.22
C GLY A 11 29.98 29.95 4.70
N ARG A 12 30.06 29.64 3.44
CA ARG A 12 29.17 28.84 2.59
C ARG A 12 28.75 27.53 3.26
N PHE A 13 27.43 27.31 3.32
CA PHE A 13 26.81 26.01 3.27
C PHE A 13 25.66 26.11 2.28
N CYS A 14 25.96 25.87 1.02
CA CYS A 14 24.94 25.49 0.03
C CYS A 14 24.81 23.98 0.13
N ASP A 15 23.78 23.52 0.82
CA ASP A 15 23.25 22.18 0.68
C ASP A 15 22.10 22.25 -0.33
N GLU A 16 22.32 21.69 -1.52
CA GLU A 16 21.44 21.81 -2.70
C GLU A 16 20.26 20.84 -2.70
N ASP A 17 19.75 20.37 -1.55
CA ASP A 17 18.70 19.36 -1.48
C ASP A 17 17.41 19.75 -0.73
N PHE A 18 17.19 21.04 -0.44
CA PHE A 18 15.95 21.50 0.19
C PHE A 18 15.29 22.64 -0.61
N GLY A 19 14.35 22.27 -1.50
CA GLY A 19 13.46 23.23 -2.14
C GLY A 19 12.29 23.62 -1.22
N ILE A 20 12.38 24.76 -0.52
CA ILE A 20 11.25 25.35 0.23
C ILE A 20 10.52 26.31 -0.70
N HIS A 21 9.32 25.95 -1.14
CA HIS A 21 8.40 26.88 -1.79
C HIS A 21 7.34 27.38 -0.79
N LEU A 22 7.37 28.65 -0.45
CA LEU A 22 6.37 29.32 0.37
C LEU A 22 5.24 29.82 -0.53
N ILE A 23 4.08 29.17 -0.51
CA ILE A 23 2.85 29.67 -1.13
C ILE A 23 1.77 29.73 -0.06
N CYS A 24 1.45 30.99 0.33
CA CYS A 24 0.24 31.39 1.05
C CYS A 24 -0.19 30.54 2.26
N GLY A 25 0.52 30.65 3.38
CA GLY A 25 -0.04 30.40 4.72
C GLY A 25 -0.22 28.94 5.16
N VAL A 26 0.09 27.95 4.36
CA VAL A 26 0.08 26.51 4.74
C VAL A 26 1.46 25.94 4.47
N LEU A 27 2.12 25.48 5.53
CA LEU A 27 3.40 24.80 5.41
C LEU A 27 3.15 23.41 4.80
N SER A 28 3.10 23.31 3.48
CA SER A 28 3.18 22.04 2.77
C SER A 28 4.65 21.71 2.58
N VAL A 29 5.18 20.87 3.46
CA VAL A 29 6.50 20.27 3.24
C VAL A 29 6.33 19.27 2.10
N VAL A 30 6.68 19.67 0.88
CA VAL A 30 6.86 18.75 -0.23
C VAL A 30 8.24 18.10 -0.03
N VAL A 31 8.26 16.96 0.64
CA VAL A 31 9.48 16.17 0.79
C VAL A 31 9.71 15.41 -0.51
N THR A 32 10.58 15.95 -1.35
CA THR A 32 11.15 15.24 -2.52
C THR A 32 12.48 14.58 -2.11
N GLY A 33 12.43 13.70 -1.12
CA GLY A 33 13.60 12.97 -0.66
C GLY A 33 13.53 11.50 -1.07
N THR A 34 14.58 10.96 -1.68
CA THR A 34 14.76 9.53 -1.97
C THR A 34 14.95 8.69 -0.69
N GLY A 35 14.94 9.33 0.48
CA GLY A 35 15.16 8.70 1.79
C GLY A 35 13.88 8.27 2.52
N TYR A 36 14.05 7.37 3.49
CA TYR A 36 13.00 7.03 4.45
C TYR A 36 12.99 8.05 5.58
N GLU A 37 11.82 8.60 5.88
CA GLU A 37 11.62 9.49 7.03
C GLU A 37 10.97 8.72 8.18
N PRO A 38 11.52 8.81 9.41
CA PRO A 38 10.88 8.23 10.58
C PRO A 38 9.49 8.85 10.79
N VAL A 39 8.50 8.00 11.08
CA VAL A 39 7.13 8.41 11.41
C VAL A 39 6.79 7.88 12.79
N ASP A 40 6.18 8.70 13.62
CA ASP A 40 5.62 8.23 14.88
C ASP A 40 4.54 7.16 14.59
N ALA A 41 4.66 6.00 15.23
CA ALA A 41 3.74 4.88 15.02
C ALA A 41 2.27 5.26 15.29
N ALA A 42 2.02 6.11 16.30
CA ALA A 42 0.67 6.61 16.60
C ALA A 42 0.13 7.55 15.51
N ARG A 43 1.01 8.21 14.75
CA ARG A 43 0.65 9.16 13.70
C ARG A 43 0.64 8.55 12.30
N LEU A 44 1.19 7.36 12.10
CA LEU A 44 1.29 6.73 10.77
C LEU A 44 -0.07 6.69 10.06
N SER A 45 -1.12 6.27 10.79
CA SER A 45 -2.47 6.17 10.22
C SER A 45 -3.05 7.54 9.87
N ASP A 46 -2.75 8.59 10.65
CA ASP A 46 -3.17 9.95 10.34
C ASP A 46 -2.48 10.49 9.09
N VAL A 47 -1.16 10.29 8.97
CA VAL A 47 -0.38 10.72 7.81
C VAL A 47 -0.88 10.03 6.52
N LEU A 48 -1.14 8.72 6.58
CA LEU A 48 -1.69 7.98 5.46
C LEU A 48 -3.12 8.44 5.13
N ALA A 49 -3.96 8.68 6.16
CA ALA A 49 -5.32 9.18 5.96
C ALA A 49 -5.34 10.57 5.30
N ASP A 50 -4.47 11.50 5.73
CA ASP A 50 -4.32 12.81 5.11
C ASP A 50 -3.94 12.67 3.63
N ARG A 51 -3.02 11.75 3.34
CA ARG A 51 -2.61 11.49 1.96
C ARG A 51 -3.77 10.97 1.12
N PHE A 52 -4.52 9.98 1.59
CA PHE A 52 -5.64 9.39 0.83
C PHE A 52 -6.77 10.40 0.61
N VAL A 53 -7.08 11.23 1.61
CA VAL A 53 -8.11 12.27 1.51
C VAL A 53 -7.73 13.35 0.50
N SER A 54 -6.44 13.62 0.30
CA SER A 54 -5.95 14.59 -0.67
C SER A 54 -6.09 14.13 -2.12
N ILE A 55 -6.25 12.84 -2.36
CA ILE A 55 -6.44 12.28 -3.71
C ILE A 55 -7.85 12.55 -4.18
N ARG A 56 -7.97 13.19 -5.34
CA ARG A 56 -9.26 13.46 -5.97
C ARG A 56 -9.54 12.41 -7.02
N ALA A 57 -10.68 11.74 -6.87
CA ALA A 57 -11.21 10.81 -7.84
C ALA A 57 -12.72 11.05 -7.97
N ASP A 58 -13.29 10.73 -9.12
CA ASP A 58 -14.74 10.78 -9.40
C ASP A 58 -15.44 9.45 -9.06
N HIS A 59 -14.69 8.53 -8.48
CA HIS A 59 -15.12 7.19 -8.06
C HIS A 59 -14.52 6.85 -6.69
N PRO A 60 -15.00 5.79 -6.00
CA PRO A 60 -14.41 5.31 -4.75
C PRO A 60 -12.91 4.97 -4.92
N LEU A 61 -12.06 5.55 -4.06
CA LEU A 61 -10.62 5.35 -4.12
C LEU A 61 -10.25 3.91 -3.70
N ARG A 62 -9.59 3.16 -4.58
CA ARG A 62 -9.17 1.77 -4.37
C ARG A 62 -7.72 1.75 -3.93
N VAL A 63 -7.48 1.51 -2.64
CA VAL A 63 -6.14 1.55 -2.05
C VAL A 63 -5.66 0.14 -1.73
N ALA A 64 -4.52 -0.27 -2.27
CA ALA A 64 -3.84 -1.49 -1.82
C ALA A 64 -3.00 -1.20 -0.57
N VAL A 65 -3.13 -2.06 0.43
CA VAL A 65 -2.23 -2.14 1.59
C VAL A 65 -1.55 -3.49 1.50
N ASP A 66 -0.43 -3.53 0.78
CA ASP A 66 0.35 -4.74 0.51
C ASP A 66 1.45 -4.94 1.54
N GLY A 67 1.77 -6.17 1.84
CA GLY A 67 2.90 -6.52 2.70
C GLY A 67 2.81 -7.93 3.24
N PRO A 68 3.92 -8.47 3.76
CA PRO A 68 3.92 -9.82 4.32
C PRO A 68 3.06 -9.88 5.59
N ARG A 69 2.59 -11.08 5.92
CA ARG A 69 1.82 -11.36 7.17
C ARG A 69 2.52 -10.81 8.42
N ALA A 70 3.84 -10.84 8.43
CA ALA A 70 4.67 -10.25 9.48
C ALA A 70 4.40 -8.76 9.74
N ALA A 71 3.98 -8.01 8.71
CA ALA A 71 3.60 -6.60 8.81
C ALA A 71 2.12 -6.39 9.17
N SER A 72 1.30 -7.43 9.13
CA SER A 72 -0.16 -7.36 9.36
C SER A 72 -0.87 -6.25 8.56
N PRO A 73 -0.88 -6.29 7.22
CA PRO A 73 -1.51 -5.25 6.39
C PRO A 73 -2.95 -4.96 6.79
N ILE A 74 -3.70 -5.99 7.16
CA ILE A 74 -5.09 -5.85 7.63
C ILE A 74 -5.20 -5.07 8.94
N ALA A 75 -4.21 -5.15 9.82
CA ALA A 75 -4.21 -4.38 11.06
C ALA A 75 -3.99 -2.88 10.77
N LEU A 76 -3.07 -2.55 9.87
CA LEU A 76 -2.87 -1.16 9.43
C LEU A 76 -4.14 -0.63 8.75
N ALA A 77 -4.78 -1.40 7.87
CA ALA A 77 -6.02 -1.00 7.23
C ALA A 77 -7.14 -0.72 8.25
N ARG A 78 -7.26 -1.54 9.31
CA ARG A 78 -8.21 -1.29 10.41
C ARG A 78 -7.91 0.00 11.16
N ASN A 79 -6.64 0.28 11.41
CA ASN A 79 -6.20 1.50 12.10
C ASN A 79 -6.48 2.77 11.28
N LEU A 80 -6.64 2.66 9.95
CA LEU A 80 -6.97 3.77 9.06
C LEU A 80 -8.46 4.14 9.07
N LEU A 81 -9.36 3.27 9.52
CA LEU A 81 -10.81 3.52 9.45
C LEU A 81 -11.23 4.77 10.21
N GLU A 82 -10.81 4.89 11.47
CA GLU A 82 -11.20 6.03 12.31
C GLU A 82 -10.59 7.34 11.83
N PRO A 83 -9.27 7.43 11.50
CA PRO A 83 -8.69 8.62 10.88
C PRO A 83 -9.39 9.08 9.60
N LEU A 84 -9.81 8.15 8.74
CA LEU A 84 -10.53 8.47 7.51
C LEU A 84 -11.94 8.98 7.79
N ARG A 85 -12.66 8.37 8.73
CA ARG A 85 -14.00 8.82 9.17
C ARG A 85 -13.96 10.21 9.80
N ALA A 86 -12.96 10.46 10.63
CA ALA A 86 -12.75 11.78 11.23
C ALA A 86 -12.53 12.89 10.18
N ARG A 87 -12.06 12.51 8.97
CA ARG A 87 -11.87 13.41 7.81
C ARG A 87 -13.08 13.42 6.85
N GLY A 88 -14.21 12.86 7.28
CA GLY A 88 -15.46 12.85 6.51
C GLY A 88 -15.49 11.87 5.34
N ARG A 89 -14.61 10.84 5.32
CA ARG A 89 -14.59 9.82 4.27
C ARG A 89 -15.26 8.54 4.78
N VAL A 90 -16.14 7.97 3.98
CA VAL A 90 -16.59 6.59 4.19
C VAL A 90 -15.41 5.68 3.86
N ALA A 91 -15.08 4.77 4.78
CA ALA A 91 -13.97 3.84 4.60
C ALA A 91 -14.41 2.40 4.86
N GLU A 92 -14.07 1.52 3.92
CA GLU A 92 -14.35 0.08 3.96
C GLU A 92 -13.04 -0.70 3.80
N ILE A 93 -13.02 -1.93 4.32
CA ILE A 93 -11.87 -2.83 4.24
C ILE A 93 -12.27 -4.13 3.57
N ILE A 94 -11.39 -4.60 2.70
CA ILE A 94 -11.41 -5.94 2.16
C ILE A 94 -10.13 -6.64 2.59
N ASP A 95 -10.29 -7.75 3.31
CA ASP A 95 -9.20 -8.68 3.54
C ASP A 95 -9.01 -9.54 2.28
N ALA A 96 -7.87 -9.43 1.64
CA ALA A 96 -7.58 -10.16 0.40
C ALA A 96 -7.65 -11.69 0.58
N GLU A 97 -7.47 -12.20 1.81
CA GLU A 97 -7.63 -13.62 2.09
C GLU A 97 -9.07 -14.11 1.85
N THR A 98 -10.08 -13.23 1.97
CA THR A 98 -11.47 -13.56 1.65
C THR A 98 -11.72 -13.77 0.16
N PHE A 99 -10.75 -13.42 -0.69
CA PHE A 99 -10.71 -13.68 -2.12
C PHE A 99 -9.75 -14.81 -2.49
N TRP A 100 -9.30 -15.60 -1.54
CA TRP A 100 -8.57 -16.83 -1.86
C TRP A 100 -9.46 -17.83 -2.58
N ARG A 101 -8.87 -18.53 -3.54
CA ARG A 101 -9.52 -19.65 -4.24
C ARG A 101 -9.90 -20.75 -3.25
N ASP A 102 -10.74 -21.66 -3.71
CA ASP A 102 -11.11 -22.85 -2.92
C ASP A 102 -9.85 -23.60 -2.46
N ALA A 103 -9.91 -24.20 -1.27
CA ALA A 103 -8.80 -24.96 -0.71
C ALA A 103 -8.37 -26.12 -1.61
N SER A 104 -9.30 -26.74 -2.35
CA SER A 104 -9.00 -27.79 -3.33
C SER A 104 -8.07 -27.29 -4.43
N LEU A 105 -8.24 -26.04 -4.89
CA LEU A 105 -7.39 -25.41 -5.90
C LEU A 105 -6.07 -24.91 -5.30
N ARG A 106 -6.14 -24.33 -4.09
CA ARG A 106 -4.93 -23.80 -3.44
C ARG A 106 -3.92 -24.88 -3.07
N TYR A 107 -4.41 -26.09 -2.77
CA TYR A 107 -3.60 -27.21 -2.31
C TYR A 107 -3.42 -28.30 -3.36
N GLU A 108 -3.73 -28.03 -4.62
CA GLU A 108 -3.61 -28.97 -5.73
C GLU A 108 -2.18 -29.53 -5.85
N TRP A 109 -1.17 -28.68 -5.65
CA TRP A 109 0.25 -29.07 -5.67
C TRP A 109 0.87 -29.24 -4.27
N GLY A 110 0.05 -29.26 -3.24
CA GLY A 110 0.48 -29.39 -1.85
C GLY A 110 0.15 -28.17 -0.99
N ARG A 111 0.12 -28.38 0.32
CA ARG A 111 -0.27 -27.33 1.27
C ARG A 111 0.76 -26.21 1.44
N THR A 112 2.00 -26.49 1.10
CA THR A 112 3.15 -25.59 1.27
C THR A 112 3.86 -25.30 -0.05
N ASP A 113 3.15 -25.45 -1.17
CA ASP A 113 3.68 -25.14 -2.48
C ASP A 113 3.83 -23.62 -2.63
N LEU A 114 5.07 -23.18 -2.90
CA LEU A 114 5.43 -21.75 -2.94
C LEU A 114 4.89 -21.04 -4.18
N GLU A 115 4.86 -21.73 -5.32
CA GLU A 115 4.35 -21.18 -6.56
C GLU A 115 2.83 -21.03 -6.49
N ALA A 116 2.14 -22.05 -5.98
CA ALA A 116 0.71 -21.98 -5.73
C ALA A 116 0.37 -20.83 -4.79
N PHE A 117 1.09 -20.67 -3.67
CA PHE A 117 0.89 -19.54 -2.75
C PHE A 117 1.11 -18.20 -3.45
N ALA A 118 2.22 -18.06 -4.17
CA ALA A 118 2.58 -16.79 -4.79
C ALA A 118 1.62 -16.38 -5.91
N TYR A 119 1.09 -17.31 -6.71
CA TYR A 119 0.38 -16.98 -7.95
C TYR A 119 -1.07 -17.48 -8.01
N HIS A 120 -1.43 -18.51 -7.25
CA HIS A 120 -2.71 -19.20 -7.43
C HIS A 120 -3.65 -19.12 -6.21
N TRP A 121 -3.19 -18.68 -5.04
CA TRP A 121 -4.08 -18.58 -3.89
C TRP A 121 -5.06 -17.44 -4.00
N LEU A 122 -4.61 -16.24 -4.37
CA LEU A 122 -5.50 -15.11 -4.60
C LEU A 122 -6.24 -15.28 -5.93
N ASP A 123 -7.56 -15.21 -5.92
CA ASP A 123 -8.39 -15.07 -7.11
C ASP A 123 -8.39 -13.61 -7.56
N ALA A 124 -7.31 -13.22 -8.25
CA ALA A 124 -7.11 -11.85 -8.71
C ALA A 124 -8.21 -11.41 -9.70
N ASP A 125 -8.72 -12.34 -10.52
CA ASP A 125 -9.79 -12.04 -11.48
C ASP A 125 -11.13 -11.81 -10.77
N ALA A 126 -11.43 -12.58 -9.72
CA ALA A 126 -12.60 -12.33 -8.90
C ALA A 126 -12.46 -10.99 -8.14
N LEU A 127 -11.30 -10.70 -7.54
CA LEU A 127 -11.05 -9.41 -6.88
C LEU A 127 -11.23 -8.23 -7.86
N ARG A 128 -10.72 -8.37 -9.09
CA ARG A 128 -10.90 -7.37 -10.14
C ARG A 128 -12.37 -7.20 -10.49
N ARG A 129 -13.08 -8.30 -10.78
CA ARG A 129 -14.48 -8.30 -11.27
C ARG A 129 -15.48 -7.85 -10.20
N GLU A 130 -15.32 -8.32 -8.96
CA GLU A 130 -16.30 -8.11 -7.90
C GLU A 130 -16.04 -6.86 -7.04
N VAL A 131 -14.81 -6.33 -7.09
CA VAL A 131 -14.39 -5.19 -6.25
C VAL A 131 -13.84 -4.05 -7.09
N LEU A 132 -12.71 -4.27 -7.76
CA LEU A 132 -11.93 -3.15 -8.30
C LEU A 132 -12.62 -2.51 -9.52
N SER A 133 -13.17 -3.31 -10.44
CA SER A 133 -13.88 -2.77 -11.61
C SER A 133 -15.18 -2.07 -11.22
N PRO A 134 -16.05 -2.62 -10.34
CA PRO A 134 -17.24 -1.93 -9.89
C PRO A 134 -16.98 -0.62 -9.12
N LEU A 135 -15.83 -0.50 -8.47
CA LEU A 135 -15.42 0.71 -7.74
C LEU A 135 -14.63 1.70 -8.61
N GLY A 136 -14.22 1.30 -9.82
CA GLY A 136 -13.44 2.14 -10.71
C GLY A 136 -14.28 3.16 -11.51
N PRO A 137 -13.62 3.92 -12.40
CA PRO A 137 -14.29 4.90 -13.24
C PRO A 137 -15.48 4.30 -14.02
N GLY A 138 -16.66 4.94 -13.94
CA GLY A 138 -17.88 4.46 -14.57
C GLY A 138 -18.48 3.19 -13.98
N GLY A 139 -17.94 2.67 -12.88
CA GLY A 139 -18.45 1.50 -12.19
C GLY A 139 -19.73 1.76 -11.39
N SER A 140 -20.30 0.69 -10.82
CA SER A 140 -21.56 0.73 -10.09
C SER A 140 -21.48 1.31 -8.68
N SER A 141 -20.28 1.58 -8.17
CA SER A 141 -20.00 1.93 -6.78
C SER A 141 -20.56 0.91 -5.76
N ARG A 142 -20.60 -0.36 -6.16
CA ARG A 142 -21.02 -1.49 -5.32
C ARG A 142 -19.99 -2.59 -5.43
N PHE A 143 -19.57 -3.16 -4.33
CA PHE A 143 -18.55 -4.22 -4.32
C PHE A 143 -18.96 -5.40 -3.45
N LEU A 144 -18.44 -6.58 -3.75
CA LEU A 144 -18.60 -7.77 -2.94
C LEU A 144 -17.54 -7.77 -1.82
N PRO A 145 -17.90 -7.81 -0.53
CA PRO A 145 -16.93 -7.70 0.56
C PRO A 145 -16.10 -8.97 0.77
N ALA A 146 -16.59 -10.12 0.38
CA ALA A 146 -15.93 -11.41 0.53
C ALA A 146 -16.55 -12.47 -0.36
N LEU A 147 -15.72 -13.38 -0.88
CA LEU A 147 -16.16 -14.61 -1.55
C LEU A 147 -16.24 -15.78 -0.58
N ARG A 148 -15.26 -15.89 0.30
CA ARG A 148 -15.07 -17.02 1.21
C ARG A 148 -14.67 -16.55 2.60
N ASP A 149 -14.99 -17.36 3.57
CA ASP A 149 -14.37 -17.32 4.88
C ASP A 149 -13.04 -18.11 4.81
N PRO A 150 -11.89 -17.45 4.99
CA PRO A 150 -10.58 -18.10 4.83
C PRO A 150 -10.33 -19.20 5.88
N ALA A 151 -10.94 -19.12 7.06
CA ALA A 151 -10.78 -20.10 8.13
C ALA A 151 -11.55 -21.41 7.85
N THR A 152 -12.79 -21.28 7.35
CA THR A 152 -13.66 -22.45 7.08
C THR A 152 -13.69 -22.87 5.63
N ASN A 153 -13.11 -22.08 4.73
CA ASN A 153 -13.15 -22.26 3.28
C ASN A 153 -14.57 -22.28 2.67
N ARG A 154 -15.56 -21.77 3.39
CA ARG A 154 -16.95 -21.75 2.93
C ARG A 154 -17.25 -20.47 2.16
N SER A 155 -18.10 -20.58 1.13
CA SER A 155 -18.63 -19.39 0.44
C SER A 155 -19.49 -18.57 1.39
N VAL A 156 -19.22 -17.25 1.46
CA VAL A 156 -19.91 -16.32 2.37
C VAL A 156 -21.30 -15.93 1.84
N ARG A 157 -21.55 -16.01 0.52
CA ARG A 157 -22.79 -15.54 -0.12
C ARG A 157 -23.15 -14.10 0.27
N ALA A 158 -22.13 -13.24 0.38
CA ALA A 158 -22.32 -11.83 0.71
C ALA A 158 -23.13 -11.10 -0.37
N ALA A 159 -23.91 -10.11 0.04
CA ALA A 159 -24.54 -9.18 -0.89
C ALA A 159 -23.57 -8.02 -1.21
N PRO A 160 -23.59 -7.47 -2.43
CA PRO A 160 -22.79 -6.29 -2.77
C PRO A 160 -23.14 -5.07 -1.91
N ILE A 161 -22.13 -4.42 -1.38
CA ILE A 161 -22.24 -3.23 -0.51
C ILE A 161 -22.13 -1.97 -1.38
N PRO A 162 -23.08 -1.02 -1.33
CA PRO A 162 -22.96 0.27 -1.97
C PRO A 162 -22.06 1.21 -1.18
N VAL A 163 -21.26 2.01 -1.86
CA VAL A 163 -20.45 3.08 -1.24
C VAL A 163 -20.62 4.39 -2.02
N PRO A 164 -20.48 5.55 -1.37
CA PRO A 164 -20.54 6.83 -2.06
C PRO A 164 -19.27 7.03 -2.93
N PRO A 165 -19.34 7.89 -3.96
CA PRO A 165 -18.21 8.14 -4.86
C PRO A 165 -16.92 8.61 -4.16
N ASN A 166 -17.07 9.29 -3.01
CA ASN A 166 -15.95 9.76 -2.21
C ASN A 166 -15.45 8.74 -1.17
N ALA A 167 -15.91 7.50 -1.21
CA ALA A 167 -15.43 6.45 -0.30
C ALA A 167 -13.97 6.07 -0.58
N ILE A 168 -13.33 5.47 0.42
CA ILE A 168 -12.02 4.84 0.31
C ILE A 168 -12.18 3.37 0.66
N VAL A 169 -11.81 2.49 -0.25
CA VAL A 169 -11.84 1.04 -0.04
C VAL A 169 -10.41 0.54 0.05
N LEU A 170 -10.05 0.01 1.21
CA LEU A 170 -8.72 -0.51 1.52
C LEU A 170 -8.71 -2.01 1.26
N ILE A 171 -7.90 -2.47 0.32
CA ILE A 171 -7.68 -3.89 0.02
C ILE A 171 -6.36 -4.28 0.67
N ALA A 172 -6.41 -5.06 1.75
CA ALA A 172 -5.24 -5.39 2.55
C ALA A 172 -4.89 -6.87 2.42
N GLY A 173 -3.61 -7.16 2.17
CA GLY A 173 -3.15 -8.54 2.05
C GLY A 173 -1.72 -8.68 1.59
N GLU A 174 -1.35 -9.91 1.26
CA GLU A 174 -0.01 -10.29 0.83
C GLU A 174 0.06 -10.41 -0.69
N LEU A 175 1.19 -10.03 -1.28
CA LEU A 175 1.52 -10.27 -2.69
C LEU A 175 0.51 -9.65 -3.67
N LEU A 176 0.00 -8.44 -3.37
CA LEU A 176 -1.05 -7.78 -4.17
C LEU A 176 -0.48 -7.05 -5.39
N LEU A 177 0.74 -6.50 -5.28
CA LEU A 177 1.33 -5.69 -6.33
C LEU A 177 1.90 -6.54 -7.46
N GLY A 178 2.09 -5.95 -8.65
CA GLY A 178 2.62 -6.67 -9.82
C GLY A 178 1.63 -7.62 -10.51
N ARG A 179 0.35 -7.65 -10.09
CA ARG A 179 -0.70 -8.51 -10.67
C ARG A 179 -1.58 -7.81 -11.70
N GLY A 180 -1.24 -6.58 -12.07
CA GLY A 180 -2.07 -5.77 -12.98
C GLY A 180 -3.45 -5.43 -12.40
N LEU A 181 -3.64 -5.47 -11.09
CA LEU A 181 -4.87 -5.05 -10.43
C LEU A 181 -4.98 -3.53 -10.47
N PRO A 182 -6.13 -2.96 -10.87
CA PRO A 182 -6.30 -1.53 -11.08
C PRO A 182 -6.53 -0.78 -9.76
N PHE A 183 -5.51 -0.73 -8.90
CA PHE A 183 -5.51 0.13 -7.72
C PHE A 183 -5.28 1.59 -8.13
N ASP A 184 -5.89 2.53 -7.41
CA ASP A 184 -5.67 3.97 -7.61
C ASP A 184 -4.50 4.48 -6.78
N TYR A 185 -4.22 3.78 -5.67
CA TYR A 185 -3.11 4.09 -4.79
C TYR A 185 -2.60 2.84 -4.08
N THR A 186 -1.31 2.81 -3.80
CA THR A 186 -0.65 1.61 -3.27
C THR A 186 0.28 1.94 -2.12
N VAL A 187 0.17 1.18 -1.03
CA VAL A 187 1.05 1.24 0.13
C VAL A 187 1.69 -0.14 0.30
N HIS A 188 3.01 -0.19 0.33
CA HIS A 188 3.75 -1.42 0.61
C HIS A 188 4.43 -1.36 1.97
N LEU A 189 4.14 -2.36 2.82
CA LEU A 189 4.79 -2.56 4.11
C LEU A 189 6.04 -3.41 3.94
N ALA A 190 7.18 -2.76 3.80
CA ALA A 190 8.46 -3.42 3.58
C ALA A 190 9.02 -3.97 4.92
N VAL A 191 9.24 -5.27 4.97
CA VAL A 191 9.85 -5.96 6.10
C VAL A 191 11.06 -6.73 5.60
N ASP A 192 12.24 -6.46 6.15
CA ASP A 192 13.45 -7.19 5.76
C ASP A 192 13.37 -8.68 6.15
N SER A 193 14.19 -9.52 5.52
CA SER A 193 14.13 -10.98 5.68
C SER A 193 14.31 -11.41 7.12
N GLY A 194 15.21 -10.75 7.88
CA GLY A 194 15.46 -11.08 9.28
C GLY A 194 14.28 -10.74 10.19
N ALA A 195 13.65 -9.58 10.00
CA ALA A 195 12.45 -9.20 10.74
C ALA A 195 11.26 -10.09 10.32
N ARG A 196 11.11 -10.35 9.03
CA ARG A 196 10.07 -11.23 8.48
C ARG A 196 10.15 -12.61 9.08
N GLN A 197 11.35 -13.21 9.18
CA GLN A 197 11.54 -14.52 9.80
C GLN A 197 11.13 -14.54 11.28
N ARG A 198 11.45 -13.49 12.03
CA ARG A 198 11.12 -13.41 13.48
C ARG A 198 9.63 -13.19 13.73
N LEU A 199 8.96 -12.41 12.86
CA LEU A 199 7.60 -11.95 13.08
C LEU A 199 6.54 -12.84 12.40
N THR A 200 6.94 -13.70 11.45
CA THR A 200 6.01 -14.62 10.80
C THR A 200 5.69 -15.79 11.74
N PRO A 201 4.40 -16.08 12.02
CA PRO A 201 4.01 -17.23 12.82
C PRO A 201 4.58 -18.54 12.28
N PRO A 202 4.91 -19.53 13.14
CA PRO A 202 5.56 -20.78 12.73
C PRO A 202 4.86 -21.53 11.60
N GLU A 203 3.52 -21.58 11.62
CA GLU A 203 2.69 -22.23 10.62
C GLU A 203 2.72 -21.56 9.24
N TRP A 204 3.25 -20.32 9.15
CA TRP A 204 3.38 -19.56 7.91
C TRP A 204 4.83 -19.36 7.47
N GLN A 205 5.81 -19.86 8.21
CA GLN A 205 7.23 -19.67 7.87
C GLN A 205 7.61 -20.31 6.52
N TRP A 206 6.87 -21.30 6.09
CA TRP A 206 7.06 -21.91 4.77
C TRP A 206 6.82 -20.93 3.61
N THR A 207 6.10 -19.80 3.84
CA THR A 207 5.85 -18.76 2.82
C THR A 207 7.03 -17.80 2.63
N LEU A 208 8.01 -17.80 3.52
CA LEU A 208 9.13 -16.85 3.49
C LEU A 208 9.88 -16.81 2.15
N PRO A 209 10.20 -17.97 1.51
CA PRO A 209 10.88 -17.93 0.21
C PRO A 209 10.02 -17.31 -0.91
N ALA A 210 8.69 -17.39 -0.84
CA ALA A 210 7.80 -16.74 -1.80
C ALA A 210 7.88 -15.21 -1.66
N HIS A 211 7.95 -14.69 -0.44
CA HIS A 211 8.17 -13.25 -0.20
C HIS A 211 9.56 -12.79 -0.65
N ASP A 212 10.60 -13.58 -0.42
CA ASP A 212 11.94 -13.27 -0.93
C ASP A 212 11.98 -13.24 -2.47
N SER A 213 11.22 -14.12 -3.12
CA SER A 213 11.06 -14.10 -4.57
C SER A 213 10.28 -12.87 -5.04
N TYR A 214 9.19 -12.53 -4.35
CA TYR A 214 8.37 -11.35 -4.63
C TYR A 214 9.19 -10.06 -4.56
N ASP A 215 10.00 -9.89 -3.51
CA ASP A 215 10.88 -8.74 -3.35
C ASP A 215 11.89 -8.60 -4.49
N ARG A 216 12.42 -9.73 -5.01
CA ARG A 216 13.40 -9.74 -6.11
C ARG A 216 12.79 -9.55 -7.49
N THR A 217 11.63 -10.19 -7.76
CA THR A 217 11.07 -10.29 -9.12
C THR A 217 10.03 -9.22 -9.40
N VAL A 218 9.15 -8.95 -8.43
CA VAL A 218 8.09 -7.92 -8.54
C VAL A 218 8.60 -6.56 -8.08
N ARG A 219 9.51 -6.54 -7.11
CA ARG A 219 10.06 -5.32 -6.49
C ARG A 219 8.97 -4.37 -6.00
N PRO A 220 8.08 -4.83 -5.08
CA PRO A 220 6.89 -4.08 -4.67
C PRO A 220 7.21 -2.70 -4.11
N ALA A 221 8.39 -2.53 -3.49
CA ALA A 221 8.84 -1.24 -2.99
C ALA A 221 9.15 -0.20 -4.10
N GLU A 222 9.33 -0.63 -5.34
CA GLU A 222 9.49 0.27 -6.50
C GLU A 222 8.15 0.58 -7.16
N LEU A 223 7.18 -0.33 -7.06
CA LEU A 223 5.84 -0.17 -7.63
C LEU A 223 4.91 0.67 -6.74
N ALA A 224 5.17 0.71 -5.43
CA ALA A 224 4.25 1.34 -4.49
C ALA A 224 4.42 2.86 -4.44
N ASP A 225 3.26 3.58 -4.37
CA ASP A 225 3.22 5.04 -4.17
C ASP A 225 3.77 5.43 -2.79
N ILE A 226 3.55 4.60 -1.78
CA ILE A 226 4.16 4.74 -0.46
C ILE A 226 4.79 3.42 -0.04
N VAL A 227 6.01 3.50 0.46
CA VAL A 227 6.67 2.39 1.13
C VAL A 227 6.85 2.71 2.60
N VAL A 228 6.35 1.85 3.46
CA VAL A 228 6.55 1.94 4.90
C VAL A 228 7.51 0.83 5.32
N ARG A 229 8.71 1.19 5.80
CA ARG A 229 9.60 0.22 6.45
C ARG A 229 8.99 -0.16 7.80
N TYR A 230 8.68 -1.43 7.97
CA TYR A 230 7.84 -1.93 9.07
C TYR A 230 8.51 -3.09 9.83
N ASN A 231 9.84 -3.06 9.94
CA ASN A 231 10.63 -4.05 10.68
C ASN A 231 10.32 -4.08 12.19
N ASP A 232 9.94 -2.93 12.71
CA ASP A 232 9.37 -2.73 14.05
C ASP A 232 8.18 -1.78 13.92
N PRO A 233 6.95 -2.25 14.15
CA PRO A 233 5.74 -1.42 14.06
C PRO A 233 5.75 -0.19 14.98
N ARG A 234 6.59 -0.17 16.01
CA ARG A 234 6.74 0.97 16.94
C ARG A 234 7.60 2.09 16.35
N HIS A 235 8.43 1.78 15.37
CA HIS A 235 9.37 2.71 14.75
C HIS A 235 9.31 2.62 13.22
N PRO A 236 8.14 2.91 12.62
CA PRO A 236 8.02 2.90 11.18
C PRO A 236 8.78 4.05 10.53
N ALA A 237 9.21 3.85 9.29
CA ALA A 237 9.76 4.93 8.47
C ALA A 237 9.11 4.87 7.09
N MET A 238 8.70 6.01 6.57
CA MET A 238 7.94 6.10 5.34
C MET A 238 8.76 6.76 4.23
N ARG A 239 8.60 6.27 3.01
CA ARG A 239 9.08 6.90 1.78
C ARG A 239 7.90 7.06 0.83
N ILE A 240 7.71 8.27 0.30
CA ILE A 240 6.78 8.49 -0.79
C ILE A 240 7.50 8.12 -2.08
N GLY A 241 6.95 7.15 -2.82
CA GLY A 241 7.47 6.78 -4.13
C GLY A 241 7.38 7.97 -5.09
N GLN A 242 8.36 8.14 -5.93
CA GLN A 242 8.16 8.95 -7.12
C GLN A 242 7.32 8.09 -8.06
N PRO A 243 6.14 8.53 -8.53
CA PRO A 243 5.50 7.84 -9.63
C PRO A 243 6.49 7.90 -10.80
N ASP A 244 6.98 6.75 -11.20
CA ASP A 244 7.76 6.67 -12.44
C ASP A 244 6.95 7.39 -13.51
N GLN A 245 7.58 8.36 -14.17
CA GLN A 245 7.07 8.92 -15.41
C GLN A 245 6.95 7.71 -16.33
N ILE A 246 5.71 7.24 -16.51
CA ILE A 246 5.41 6.22 -17.52
C ILE A 246 5.94 6.79 -18.82
N SER A 247 7.10 6.32 -19.24
CA SER A 247 7.69 6.66 -20.54
C SER A 247 6.64 6.30 -21.60
N PRO A 248 6.22 7.25 -22.47
CA PRO A 248 5.19 7.02 -23.48
C PRO A 248 5.58 6.01 -24.55
N ASP A 249 6.79 5.42 -24.48
CA ASP A 249 7.36 4.56 -25.51
C ASP A 249 6.88 3.10 -25.53
N ASN A 250 6.08 2.66 -24.56
CA ASN A 250 5.64 1.24 -24.52
C ASN A 250 4.28 0.96 -25.14
N GLN A 251 3.69 1.94 -25.85
CA GLN A 251 2.43 1.73 -26.61
C GLN A 251 2.61 1.31 -28.08
N GLN A 252 3.86 1.22 -28.58
CA GLN A 252 4.09 0.92 -30.01
C GLN A 252 4.49 -0.53 -30.32
N SER A 253 4.58 -1.43 -29.34
CA SER A 253 4.96 -2.84 -29.59
C SER A 253 3.82 -3.86 -29.57
N MET A 254 2.56 -3.40 -29.55
CA MET A 254 1.36 -4.29 -29.70
C MET A 254 0.47 -3.80 -30.84
N ARG A 255 1.00 -3.85 -32.05
CA ARG A 255 0.18 -3.87 -33.28
C ARG A 255 0.62 -5.03 -34.16
#